data_9e6a26c8e6e4e5a4fb2a172083e0632a
#
_entry.id   9e6a26c8e6e4e5a4fb2a172083e0632a
#
_cell.length_a   1.000
_cell.length_b   1.000
_cell.length_c   1.000
_cell.angle_alpha   90.00
_cell.angle_beta   90.00
_cell.angle_gamma   90.00
#
_symmetry.space_group_name_H-M   'P 1'
#
loop_
_entity.id
_entity.type
_entity.pdbx_description
1 polymer ?
#
loop_
_entity_poly.entity_id
_entity_poly.type
_entity_poly.pdbx_seq_one_letter_code
_entity_poly.pdbx_strand_id
1 'polypeptide(L)'
;MSTAPQKLPLTRFLLVLLAALTMAAATAGAARAEITSTSECAESVLSQHFLPFRDYNWYAQVAGQNETGFTGEGWTLSSGATIVPTTDAQGRSIQVLDLPSGAKAVSPTVCVTRDFPTGRMMVREVSGDQDIFFYVSYAGTKTWTAPKSTDKFHGSGAAWDLSDPINLQPSSILGWQLVKFTLVAGGKNSRSQVYDFWVDPFARR
;
A
#
# COMPACT_ATOMS: atom_id res chain seq x y z
N MET A 1 60.41 0.03 -37.59
CA MET A 1 58.97 0.46 -37.56
C MET A 1 58.64 0.82 -36.14
N SER A 2 58.62 2.11 -35.83
CA SER A 2 58.36 2.65 -34.47
C SER A 2 56.94 3.17 -34.40
N THR A 3 56.08 2.55 -33.61
CA THR A 3 54.72 2.99 -33.37
C THR A 3 54.70 3.97 -32.21
N ALA A 4 54.34 5.20 -32.47
CA ALA A 4 54.19 6.25 -31.48
C ALA A 4 52.87 6.03 -30.65
N PRO A 5 52.86 6.29 -29.33
CA PRO A 5 51.66 6.17 -28.51
C PRO A 5 50.72 7.35 -28.80
N GLN A 6 49.46 7.03 -29.14
CA GLN A 6 48.37 8.01 -29.25
C GLN A 6 48.00 8.53 -27.86
N LYS A 7 48.21 9.81 -27.63
CA LYS A 7 47.72 10.53 -26.45
C LYS A 7 46.21 10.76 -26.61
N LEU A 8 45.38 10.07 -25.85
CA LEU A 8 43.95 10.39 -25.72
C LEU A 8 43.82 11.79 -25.07
N PRO A 9 42.97 12.67 -25.60
CA PRO A 9 42.79 14.01 -25.04
C PRO A 9 42.07 13.96 -23.71
N LEU A 10 42.69 14.56 -22.69
CA LEU A 10 42.20 14.66 -21.31
C LEU A 10 40.74 15.21 -21.20
N THR A 11 40.32 16.00 -22.19
CA THR A 11 39.00 16.60 -22.30
C THR A 11 37.86 15.58 -22.43
N ARG A 12 38.08 14.40 -22.99
CA ARG A 12 37.05 13.35 -23.11
C ARG A 12 36.82 12.62 -21.79
N PHE A 13 37.83 12.50 -20.93
CA PHE A 13 37.72 11.90 -19.62
C PHE A 13 36.91 12.78 -18.63
N LEU A 14 37.08 14.11 -18.70
CA LEU A 14 36.34 15.04 -17.84
C LEU A 14 34.84 15.07 -18.16
N LEU A 15 34.44 14.98 -19.43
CA LEU A 15 33.03 14.96 -19.84
C LEU A 15 32.32 13.68 -19.42
N VAL A 16 33.00 12.54 -19.42
CA VAL A 16 32.38 11.27 -18.96
C VAL A 16 32.22 11.25 -17.44
N LEU A 17 33.15 11.81 -16.68
CA LEU A 17 33.05 11.93 -15.22
C LEU A 17 31.91 12.89 -14.80
N LEU A 18 31.71 14.02 -15.49
CA LEU A 18 30.65 14.96 -15.22
C LEU A 18 29.25 14.34 -15.51
N ALA A 19 29.13 13.56 -16.58
CA ALA A 19 27.88 12.88 -16.93
C ALA A 19 27.50 11.78 -15.93
N ALA A 20 28.51 11.10 -15.35
CA ALA A 20 28.27 10.08 -14.32
C ALA A 20 27.85 10.68 -12.97
N LEU A 21 28.31 11.89 -12.62
CA LEU A 21 27.90 12.57 -11.38
C LEU A 21 26.47 13.13 -11.43
N THR A 22 25.99 13.50 -12.62
CA THR A 22 24.62 14.03 -12.76
C THR A 22 23.53 12.96 -12.73
N MET A 23 23.84 11.69 -13.03
CA MET A 23 22.87 10.58 -12.94
C MET A 23 22.67 10.06 -11.51
N ALA A 24 23.57 10.31 -10.58
CA ALA A 24 23.44 9.86 -9.19
C ALA A 24 22.53 10.74 -8.32
N ALA A 25 22.17 11.94 -8.79
CA ALA A 25 21.35 12.88 -8.02
C ALA A 25 19.83 12.73 -8.22
N ALA A 26 19.36 11.84 -9.12
CA ALA A 26 17.95 11.75 -9.52
C ALA A 26 17.14 10.69 -8.79
N THR A 27 17.68 9.97 -7.81
CA THR A 27 16.95 8.89 -7.11
C THR A 27 16.85 9.08 -5.59
N ALA A 28 17.01 10.30 -5.09
CA ALA A 28 16.54 10.61 -3.74
C ALA A 28 15.03 10.77 -3.78
N GLY A 29 14.30 9.67 -3.94
CA GLY A 29 12.88 9.62 -3.59
C GLY A 29 12.76 10.11 -2.16
N ALA A 30 11.94 11.12 -1.91
CA ALA A 30 11.68 11.61 -0.56
C ALA A 30 11.15 10.43 0.27
N ALA A 31 12.03 9.81 1.07
CA ALA A 31 11.61 8.83 2.05
C ALA A 31 10.62 9.57 2.99
N ARG A 32 9.34 9.27 2.88
CA ARG A 32 8.37 9.74 3.86
C ARG A 32 8.76 9.13 5.19
N ALA A 33 8.98 9.99 6.18
CA ALA A 33 9.21 9.53 7.54
C ALA A 33 7.99 8.70 7.99
N GLU A 34 8.23 7.55 8.60
CA GLU A 34 7.17 6.75 9.22
C GLU A 34 6.55 7.56 10.36
N ILE A 35 5.22 7.59 10.45
CA ILE A 35 4.50 8.23 11.56
C ILE A 35 4.77 7.43 12.83
N THR A 36 5.39 8.04 13.82
CA THR A 36 5.79 7.38 15.07
C THR A 36 5.05 7.92 16.30
N SER A 37 4.36 9.05 16.15
CA SER A 37 3.60 9.69 17.22
C SER A 37 2.23 10.16 16.71
N THR A 38 1.21 10.13 17.58
CA THR A 38 -0.12 10.65 17.26
C THR A 38 -0.15 12.16 17.05
N SER A 39 0.86 12.89 17.52
CA SER A 39 1.03 14.32 17.21
C SER A 39 1.42 14.59 15.76
N GLU A 40 1.87 13.57 15.03
CA GLU A 40 2.22 13.63 13.61
C GLU A 40 1.01 13.33 12.69
N CYS A 41 -0.14 12.97 13.28
CA CYS A 41 -1.35 12.69 12.53
C CYS A 41 -1.90 13.99 11.90
N ALA A 42 -1.80 14.09 10.58
CA ALA A 42 -2.43 15.17 9.82
C ALA A 42 -3.94 14.92 9.69
N GLU A 43 -4.69 15.99 9.46
CA GLU A 43 -6.09 15.85 9.05
C GLU A 43 -6.16 15.03 7.75
N SER A 44 -7.03 14.02 7.74
CA SER A 44 -7.25 13.19 6.57
C SER A 44 -8.04 13.94 5.52
N VAL A 45 -7.57 13.90 4.27
CA VAL A 45 -8.38 14.34 3.13
C VAL A 45 -9.43 13.28 2.86
N LEU A 46 -10.69 13.66 3.02
CA LEU A 46 -11.82 12.75 2.88
C LEU A 46 -12.48 12.89 1.51
N SER A 47 -12.93 11.77 0.97
CA SER A 47 -13.74 11.73 -0.25
C SER A 47 -14.83 10.64 -0.16
N GLN A 48 -15.92 10.82 -0.92
CA GLN A 48 -16.91 9.76 -1.15
C GLN A 48 -16.44 8.85 -2.29
N HIS A 49 -15.30 8.22 -2.09
CA HIS A 49 -14.58 7.49 -3.13
C HIS A 49 -15.40 6.36 -3.76
N PHE A 50 -16.21 5.67 -2.95
CA PHE A 50 -17.04 4.54 -3.38
C PHE A 50 -18.49 4.92 -3.73
N LEU A 51 -18.77 6.20 -3.95
CA LEU A 51 -20.09 6.67 -4.41
C LEU A 51 -20.63 5.93 -5.66
N PRO A 52 -19.81 5.59 -6.67
CA PRO A 52 -20.26 4.79 -7.80
C PRO A 52 -20.82 3.41 -7.42
N PHE A 53 -20.42 2.88 -6.27
CA PHE A 53 -20.90 1.62 -5.71
C PHE A 53 -22.06 1.81 -4.70
N ARG A 54 -22.66 3.03 -4.64
CA ARG A 54 -23.72 3.42 -3.70
C ARG A 54 -23.29 3.39 -2.23
N ASP A 55 -21.99 3.52 -1.98
CA ASP A 55 -21.44 3.73 -0.65
C ASP A 55 -21.20 5.24 -0.46
N TYR A 56 -22.01 5.83 0.42
CA TYR A 56 -22.08 7.28 0.66
C TYR A 56 -21.17 7.74 1.79
N ASN A 57 -20.38 6.84 2.37
CA ASN A 57 -19.47 7.17 3.44
C ASN A 57 -18.27 7.98 2.94
N TRP A 58 -17.62 8.67 3.86
CA TRP A 58 -16.45 9.48 3.60
C TRP A 58 -15.19 8.70 4.01
N TYR A 59 -14.26 8.56 3.09
CA TYR A 59 -13.07 7.74 3.25
C TYR A 59 -11.79 8.55 3.14
N ALA A 60 -10.76 8.12 3.87
CA ALA A 60 -9.38 8.55 3.74
C ALA A 60 -8.55 7.44 3.07
N GLN A 61 -7.72 7.82 2.09
CA GLN A 61 -6.84 6.86 1.43
C GLN A 61 -5.70 6.43 2.36
N VAL A 62 -5.43 5.13 2.42
CA VAL A 62 -4.26 4.60 3.13
C VAL A 62 -2.99 4.97 2.36
N ALA A 63 -1.97 5.44 3.08
CA ALA A 63 -0.70 5.89 2.48
C ALA A 63 -0.01 4.80 1.65
N GLY A 64 0.90 5.20 0.75
CA GLY A 64 1.59 4.30 -0.18
C GLY A 64 0.75 3.93 -1.40
N GLN A 65 -0.23 4.77 -1.71
CA GLN A 65 -1.08 4.73 -2.89
C GLN A 65 -1.20 6.12 -3.51
N ASN A 66 -1.61 6.18 -4.77
CA ASN A 66 -1.95 7.40 -5.50
C ASN A 66 -3.11 7.11 -6.48
N GLU A 67 -3.43 8.04 -7.36
CA GLU A 67 -4.50 7.88 -8.38
C GLU A 67 -4.32 6.68 -9.32
N THR A 68 -3.10 6.17 -9.44
CA THR A 68 -2.80 4.97 -10.24
C THR A 68 -2.65 3.69 -9.42
N GLY A 69 -3.00 3.71 -8.13
CA GLY A 69 -2.98 2.55 -7.23
C GLY A 69 -1.77 2.50 -6.30
N PHE A 70 -1.30 1.31 -5.97
CA PHE A 70 -0.21 1.11 -5.02
C PHE A 70 1.14 1.61 -5.56
N THR A 71 1.82 2.46 -4.79
CA THR A 71 3.20 2.87 -5.06
C THR A 71 4.22 1.98 -4.33
N GLY A 72 3.78 1.28 -3.29
CA GLY A 72 4.62 0.50 -2.40
C GLY A 72 5.34 1.31 -1.33
N GLU A 73 5.23 2.64 -1.36
CA GLU A 73 5.92 3.48 -0.39
C GLU A 73 5.42 3.19 1.04
N GLY A 74 6.35 2.83 1.92
CA GLY A 74 6.08 2.47 3.30
C GLY A 74 5.42 1.09 3.52
N TRP A 75 5.03 0.37 2.45
CA TRP A 75 4.52 -0.99 2.56
C TRP A 75 5.66 -2.00 2.74
N THR A 76 5.45 -2.98 3.60
CA THR A 76 6.36 -4.13 3.75
C THR A 76 5.72 -5.36 3.11
N LEU A 77 6.30 -5.82 2.01
CA LEU A 77 5.82 -6.96 1.24
C LEU A 77 6.70 -8.20 1.52
N SER A 78 6.08 -9.36 1.71
CA SER A 78 6.78 -10.61 1.99
C SER A 78 6.00 -11.82 1.48
N SER A 79 6.63 -13.00 1.53
CA SER A 79 6.03 -14.28 1.12
C SER A 79 5.43 -14.24 -0.29
N GLY A 80 6.07 -13.53 -1.21
CA GLY A 80 5.63 -13.45 -2.61
C GLY A 80 4.67 -12.30 -2.93
N ALA A 81 4.25 -11.47 -1.95
CA ALA A 81 3.50 -10.25 -2.23
C ALA A 81 4.35 -9.29 -3.08
N THR A 82 3.77 -8.74 -4.13
CA THR A 82 4.43 -7.78 -5.04
C THR A 82 3.45 -6.72 -5.51
N ILE A 83 3.95 -5.63 -6.08
CA ILE A 83 3.14 -4.64 -6.78
C ILE A 83 3.34 -4.86 -8.27
N VAL A 84 2.25 -4.99 -9.00
CA VAL A 84 2.27 -5.30 -10.45
C VAL A 84 1.32 -4.38 -11.21
N PRO A 85 1.66 -4.04 -12.47
CA PRO A 85 0.75 -3.31 -13.34
C PRO A 85 -0.37 -4.21 -13.82
N THR A 86 -1.57 -3.64 -13.95
CA THR A 86 -2.75 -4.28 -14.55
C THR A 86 -3.70 -3.20 -15.07
N THR A 87 -4.94 -3.60 -15.40
CA THR A 87 -6.00 -2.66 -15.77
C THR A 87 -7.16 -2.75 -14.78
N ASP A 88 -7.78 -1.61 -14.50
CA ASP A 88 -9.03 -1.54 -13.74
C ASP A 88 -10.25 -1.93 -14.60
N ALA A 89 -11.45 -1.83 -14.04
CA ALA A 89 -12.71 -2.13 -14.73
C ALA A 89 -13.00 -1.18 -15.91
N GLN A 90 -12.35 -0.02 -15.97
CA GLN A 90 -12.46 0.97 -17.05
C GLN A 90 -11.34 0.84 -18.10
N GLY A 91 -10.44 -0.15 -17.96
CA GLY A 91 -9.29 -0.35 -18.83
C GLY A 91 -8.12 0.62 -18.60
N ARG A 92 -8.12 1.39 -17.50
CA ARG A 92 -7.01 2.27 -17.13
C ARG A 92 -5.87 1.46 -16.53
N SER A 93 -4.63 1.84 -16.85
CA SER A 93 -3.44 1.21 -16.24
C SER A 93 -3.35 1.59 -14.77
N ILE A 94 -3.29 0.59 -13.90
CA ILE A 94 -3.16 0.76 -12.45
C ILE A 94 -2.06 -0.16 -11.89
N GLN A 95 -1.56 0.18 -10.70
CA GLN A 95 -0.67 -0.65 -9.91
C GLN A 95 -1.44 -1.31 -8.78
N VAL A 96 -1.35 -2.61 -8.65
CA VAL A 96 -2.11 -3.39 -7.67
C VAL A 96 -1.19 -4.20 -6.79
N LEU A 97 -1.61 -4.43 -5.57
CA LEU A 97 -0.98 -5.39 -4.67
C LEU A 97 -1.40 -6.79 -5.09
N ASP A 98 -0.44 -7.59 -5.52
CA ASP A 98 -0.62 -8.96 -5.97
C ASP A 98 -0.27 -9.93 -4.84
N LEU A 99 -1.21 -10.79 -4.51
CA LEU A 99 -1.17 -11.64 -3.34
C LEU A 99 -1.34 -13.12 -3.73
N PRO A 100 -0.26 -13.82 -4.08
CA PRO A 100 -0.31 -15.29 -4.18
C PRO A 100 -0.55 -15.92 -2.81
N SER A 101 -0.93 -17.19 -2.79
CA SER A 101 -1.17 -17.96 -1.57
C SER A 101 -0.04 -17.83 -0.56
N GLY A 102 -0.37 -17.47 0.67
CA GLY A 102 0.57 -17.22 1.77
C GLY A 102 1.25 -15.84 1.74
N ALA A 103 0.99 -15.03 0.73
CA ALA A 103 1.55 -13.68 0.63
C ALA A 103 1.11 -12.79 1.79
N LYS A 104 1.99 -11.87 2.18
CA LYS A 104 1.75 -10.95 3.28
C LYS A 104 2.16 -9.53 2.89
N ALA A 105 1.27 -8.59 3.14
CA ALA A 105 1.53 -7.16 2.99
C ALA A 105 1.18 -6.41 4.28
N VAL A 106 2.10 -5.55 4.74
CA VAL A 106 1.90 -4.70 5.92
C VAL A 106 1.90 -3.26 5.49
N SER A 107 0.87 -2.51 5.85
CA SER A 107 0.72 -1.09 5.50
C SER A 107 1.76 -0.21 6.19
N PRO A 108 1.99 1.00 5.69
CA PRO A 108 2.55 2.08 6.49
C PRO A 108 1.74 2.28 7.77
N THR A 109 2.29 3.05 8.72
CA THR A 109 1.54 3.48 9.89
C THR A 109 0.37 4.38 9.47
N VAL A 110 -0.81 4.10 9.99
CA VAL A 110 -2.05 4.83 9.73
C VAL A 110 -2.57 5.41 11.04
N CYS A 111 -2.96 6.67 11.01
CA CYS A 111 -3.64 7.32 12.13
C CYS A 111 -5.13 6.98 12.09
N VAL A 112 -5.67 6.38 13.14
CA VAL A 112 -7.09 6.04 13.25
C VAL A 112 -7.67 6.53 14.57
N THR A 113 -8.99 6.80 14.58
CA THR A 113 -9.74 7.03 15.82
C THR A 113 -10.57 5.79 16.14
N ARG A 114 -11.20 5.77 17.31
CA ARG A 114 -12.17 4.71 17.64
C ARG A 114 -13.38 4.68 16.69
N ASP A 115 -13.60 5.76 15.96
CA ASP A 115 -14.72 5.90 15.02
C ASP A 115 -14.36 5.38 13.61
N PHE A 116 -13.20 4.75 13.43
CA PHE A 116 -12.77 4.06 12.21
C PHE A 116 -13.16 2.57 12.24
N PRO A 117 -14.41 2.22 12.11
CA PRO A 117 -14.81 0.82 12.21
C PRO A 117 -14.58 0.07 10.90
N THR A 118 -14.50 0.73 9.76
CA THR A 118 -14.50 0.06 8.46
C THR A 118 -13.45 0.60 7.48
N GLY A 119 -12.98 -0.30 6.63
CA GLY A 119 -12.25 0.02 5.41
C GLY A 119 -12.86 -0.70 4.22
N ARG A 120 -12.50 -0.27 3.03
CA ARG A 120 -12.91 -0.88 1.77
C ARG A 120 -11.72 -0.92 0.82
N MET A 121 -11.71 -1.89 -0.06
CA MET A 121 -10.75 -1.95 -1.16
C MET A 121 -11.36 -2.68 -2.37
N MET A 122 -10.82 -2.39 -3.53
CA MET A 122 -11.16 -3.16 -4.72
C MET A 122 -10.40 -4.48 -4.70
N VAL A 123 -11.08 -5.58 -4.99
CA VAL A 123 -10.54 -6.93 -4.95
C VAL A 123 -10.96 -7.73 -6.18
N ARG A 124 -10.09 -8.61 -6.67
CA ARG A 124 -10.44 -9.66 -7.63
C ARG A 124 -9.66 -10.93 -7.38
N GLU A 125 -10.20 -12.04 -7.83
CA GLU A 125 -9.52 -13.32 -7.85
C GLU A 125 -8.86 -13.54 -9.22
N VAL A 126 -7.55 -13.73 -9.22
CA VAL A 126 -6.80 -14.04 -10.46
C VAL A 126 -6.85 -15.54 -10.71
N SER A 127 -6.82 -16.35 -9.65
CA SER A 127 -6.96 -17.81 -9.71
C SER A 127 -7.36 -18.40 -8.37
N GLY A 128 -8.14 -19.46 -8.40
CA GLY A 128 -8.62 -20.17 -7.22
C GLY A 128 -9.61 -19.36 -6.39
N ASP A 129 -9.95 -19.87 -5.23
CA ASP A 129 -10.80 -19.21 -4.22
C ASP A 129 -9.91 -18.86 -3.02
N GLN A 130 -9.81 -17.57 -2.69
CA GLN A 130 -8.85 -17.08 -1.72
C GLN A 130 -9.45 -16.04 -0.78
N ASP A 131 -9.57 -16.42 0.49
CA ASP A 131 -9.77 -15.43 1.55
C ASP A 131 -8.49 -14.60 1.76
N ILE A 132 -8.65 -13.28 1.87
CA ILE A 132 -7.63 -12.38 2.36
C ILE A 132 -7.97 -12.06 3.81
N PHE A 133 -7.15 -12.54 4.74
CA PHE A 133 -7.30 -12.26 6.16
C PHE A 133 -6.74 -10.90 6.50
N PHE A 134 -7.50 -10.13 7.27
CA PHE A 134 -7.16 -8.79 7.68
C PHE A 134 -6.80 -8.76 9.16
N TYR A 135 -5.66 -8.13 9.49
CA TYR A 135 -5.18 -8.00 10.85
C TYR A 135 -4.83 -6.55 11.16
N VAL A 136 -4.97 -6.17 12.42
CA VAL A 136 -4.58 -4.85 12.93
C VAL A 136 -3.55 -5.02 14.04
N SER A 137 -2.45 -4.26 13.95
CA SER A 137 -1.47 -4.07 15.01
C SER A 137 -1.54 -2.64 15.51
N TYR A 138 -1.41 -2.45 16.82
CA TYR A 138 -1.48 -1.15 17.48
C TYR A 138 -0.11 -0.73 18.00
N ALA A 139 0.23 0.54 17.85
CA ALA A 139 1.42 1.08 18.47
C ALA A 139 1.26 1.08 20.00
N GLY A 140 2.18 0.44 20.70
CA GLY A 140 2.33 0.54 22.13
C GLY A 140 3.43 1.55 22.49
N THR A 141 3.70 1.73 23.78
CA THR A 141 4.72 2.67 24.25
C THR A 141 6.16 2.31 23.85
N LYS A 142 6.43 1.05 23.60
CA LYS A 142 7.77 0.54 23.21
C LYS A 142 7.76 -0.34 21.96
N THR A 143 6.69 -1.06 21.72
CA THR A 143 6.57 -2.05 20.64
C THR A 143 5.17 -2.07 20.08
N TRP A 144 5.04 -2.58 18.86
CA TRP A 144 3.76 -2.89 18.27
C TRP A 144 3.12 -4.13 18.92
N THR A 145 1.80 -4.13 19.07
CA THR A 145 1.09 -5.35 19.49
C THR A 145 1.23 -6.43 18.43
N ALA A 146 1.07 -7.68 18.81
CA ALA A 146 0.91 -8.76 17.85
C ALA A 146 -0.30 -8.47 16.94
N PRO A 147 -0.23 -8.81 15.64
CA PRO A 147 -1.35 -8.65 14.72
C PRO A 147 -2.58 -9.41 15.23
N LYS A 148 -3.72 -8.71 15.33
CA LYS A 148 -4.99 -9.27 15.75
C LYS A 148 -5.93 -9.34 14.56
N SER A 149 -6.43 -10.54 14.24
CA SER A 149 -7.41 -10.73 13.17
C SER A 149 -8.70 -9.97 13.50
N THR A 150 -9.17 -9.19 12.56
CA THR A 150 -10.40 -8.41 12.68
C THR A 150 -11.43 -8.82 11.65
N ASP A 151 -10.99 -9.28 10.48
CA ASP A 151 -11.89 -9.64 9.38
C ASP A 151 -11.21 -10.53 8.34
N LYS A 152 -11.99 -10.92 7.32
CA LYS A 152 -11.53 -11.50 6.07
C LYS A 152 -12.45 -11.08 4.94
N PHE A 153 -11.93 -11.02 3.73
CA PHE A 153 -12.67 -10.71 2.51
C PHE A 153 -12.11 -11.48 1.32
N HIS A 154 -12.88 -11.57 0.25
CA HIS A 154 -12.48 -12.19 -1.01
C HIS A 154 -13.11 -11.44 -2.19
N GLY A 155 -12.66 -11.72 -3.40
CA GLY A 155 -13.32 -11.28 -4.63
C GLY A 155 -14.43 -12.24 -5.02
N SER A 156 -15.33 -11.80 -5.89
CA SER A 156 -16.38 -12.66 -6.47
C SER A 156 -15.96 -13.33 -7.78
N GLY A 157 -14.66 -13.25 -8.13
CA GLY A 157 -14.07 -13.83 -9.33
C GLY A 157 -13.06 -12.90 -10.02
N ALA A 158 -12.89 -13.05 -11.33
CA ALA A 158 -11.87 -12.33 -12.10
C ALA A 158 -12.19 -10.83 -12.35
N ALA A 159 -13.43 -10.42 -12.18
CA ALA A 159 -13.81 -9.00 -12.26
C ALA A 159 -13.39 -8.25 -10.99
N TRP A 160 -13.19 -6.93 -11.12
CA TRP A 160 -12.98 -6.07 -9.97
C TRP A 160 -14.29 -5.82 -9.23
N ASP A 161 -14.30 -6.11 -7.95
CA ASP A 161 -15.41 -5.86 -7.05
C ASP A 161 -14.97 -5.02 -5.85
N LEU A 162 -15.89 -4.27 -5.27
CA LEU A 162 -15.68 -3.61 -4.01
C LEU A 162 -15.84 -4.66 -2.88
N SER A 163 -14.85 -4.76 -1.98
CA SER A 163 -14.95 -5.63 -0.81
C SER A 163 -16.18 -5.30 0.04
N ASP A 164 -16.67 -6.26 0.81
CA ASP A 164 -17.53 -5.94 1.94
C ASP A 164 -16.83 -4.97 2.90
N PRO A 165 -17.56 -4.23 3.75
CA PRO A 165 -16.95 -3.38 4.77
C PRO A 165 -16.02 -4.20 5.68
N ILE A 166 -14.71 -3.91 5.61
CA ILE A 166 -13.69 -4.59 6.40
C ILE A 166 -13.67 -3.98 7.80
N ASN A 167 -13.76 -4.82 8.82
CA ASN A 167 -13.72 -4.37 10.21
C ASN A 167 -12.30 -3.94 10.61
N LEU A 168 -12.12 -2.67 10.95
CA LEU A 168 -10.84 -2.08 11.37
C LEU A 168 -10.78 -1.78 12.87
N GLN A 169 -11.70 -2.26 13.69
CA GLN A 169 -11.94 -1.82 15.07
C GLN A 169 -10.65 -1.52 15.85
N PRO A 170 -10.39 -0.24 16.22
CA PRO A 170 -9.28 0.11 17.08
C PRO A 170 -9.54 -0.39 18.50
N SER A 171 -8.47 -0.81 19.20
CA SER A 171 -8.57 -1.31 20.57
C SER A 171 -8.71 -0.20 21.62
N SER A 172 -8.36 1.05 21.28
CA SER A 172 -8.48 2.21 22.18
C SER A 172 -9.84 2.87 22.05
N ILE A 173 -10.33 3.37 23.16
CA ILE A 173 -11.56 4.15 23.25
C ILE A 173 -11.33 5.65 23.32
N LEU A 174 -10.08 6.11 23.34
CA LEU A 174 -9.71 7.51 23.51
C LEU A 174 -8.76 7.98 22.42
N GLY A 175 -9.18 9.02 21.67
CA GLY A 175 -8.32 9.78 20.76
C GLY A 175 -7.77 9.00 19.58
N TRP A 176 -6.70 9.56 19.00
CA TRP A 176 -5.99 8.98 17.87
C TRP A 176 -5.12 7.81 18.30
N GLN A 177 -5.03 6.80 17.43
CA GLN A 177 -4.10 5.68 17.54
C GLN A 177 -3.31 5.51 16.27
N LEU A 178 -2.09 4.97 16.43
CA LEU A 178 -1.30 4.51 15.30
C LEU A 178 -1.54 3.01 15.12
N VAL A 179 -1.88 2.61 13.91
CA VAL A 179 -2.10 1.20 13.54
C VAL A 179 -1.32 0.83 12.30
N LYS A 180 -1.05 -0.46 12.14
CA LYS A 180 -0.62 -1.09 10.88
C LYS A 180 -1.61 -2.17 10.52
N PHE A 181 -2.04 -2.16 9.27
CA PHE A 181 -2.88 -3.19 8.70
C PHE A 181 -2.02 -4.28 8.07
N THR A 182 -2.40 -5.52 8.26
CA THR A 182 -1.71 -6.65 7.62
C THR A 182 -2.73 -7.46 6.84
N LEU A 183 -2.48 -7.63 5.56
CA LEU A 183 -3.21 -8.51 4.67
C LEU A 183 -2.43 -9.82 4.54
N VAL A 184 -3.09 -10.96 4.74
CA VAL A 184 -2.50 -12.30 4.58
C VAL A 184 -3.38 -13.10 3.65
N ALA A 185 -2.83 -13.50 2.52
CA ALA A 185 -3.51 -14.30 1.53
C ALA A 185 -3.61 -15.77 1.98
N GLY A 186 -4.82 -16.30 2.06
CA GLY A 186 -5.10 -17.70 2.39
C GLY A 186 -5.07 -18.62 1.16
N GLY A 187 -5.71 -19.79 1.30
CA GLY A 187 -5.92 -20.75 0.21
C GLY A 187 -4.66 -21.52 -0.20
N LYS A 188 -4.83 -22.41 -1.20
CA LYS A 188 -3.74 -23.15 -1.86
C LYS A 188 -3.85 -22.93 -3.35
N ASN A 189 -2.71 -22.63 -4.01
CA ASN A 189 -2.67 -22.39 -5.46
C ASN A 189 -3.64 -21.29 -5.93
N SER A 190 -3.89 -20.32 -5.07
CA SER A 190 -4.78 -19.19 -5.32
C SER A 190 -3.99 -17.89 -5.41
N ARG A 191 -4.57 -16.89 -6.05
CA ARG A 191 -3.96 -15.58 -6.23
C ARG A 191 -5.06 -14.53 -6.34
N SER A 192 -4.97 -13.51 -5.50
CA SER A 192 -5.86 -12.36 -5.53
C SER A 192 -5.07 -11.08 -5.78
N GLN A 193 -5.77 -10.07 -6.26
CA GLN A 193 -5.22 -8.73 -6.40
C GLN A 193 -6.13 -7.74 -5.70
N VAL A 194 -5.53 -6.75 -5.05
CA VAL A 194 -6.25 -5.66 -4.38
C VAL A 194 -5.66 -4.32 -4.76
N TYR A 195 -6.50 -3.30 -4.80
CA TYR A 195 -6.07 -1.91 -4.92
C TYR A 195 -7.09 -1.00 -4.25
N ASP A 196 -6.75 0.28 -4.15
CA ASP A 196 -7.69 1.31 -3.74
C ASP A 196 -8.20 1.11 -2.32
N PHE A 197 -7.24 0.98 -1.36
CA PHE A 197 -7.54 0.77 0.05
C PHE A 197 -7.82 2.09 0.76
N TRP A 198 -9.02 2.21 1.29
CA TRP A 198 -9.52 3.38 2.00
C TRP A 198 -10.11 2.99 3.35
N VAL A 199 -10.05 3.90 4.32
CA VAL A 199 -10.61 3.75 5.66
C VAL A 199 -11.66 4.82 5.91
N ASP A 200 -12.78 4.45 6.52
CA ASP A 200 -13.86 5.37 6.89
C ASP A 200 -13.64 5.87 8.33
N PRO A 201 -13.28 7.14 8.52
CA PRO A 201 -13.02 7.69 9.84
C PRO A 201 -14.28 7.99 10.65
N PHE A 202 -15.45 7.97 10.05
CA PHE A 202 -16.69 8.43 10.67
C PHE A 202 -17.76 7.35 10.85
N ALA A 203 -17.62 6.19 10.23
CA ALA A 203 -18.62 5.15 10.34
C ALA A 203 -18.79 4.72 11.81
N ARG A 204 -20.00 4.80 12.29
CA ARG A 204 -20.41 4.29 13.59
C ARG A 204 -21.17 2.98 13.36
N ARG A 205 -20.84 1.99 14.13
CA ARG A 205 -21.66 0.75 14.20
C ARG A 205 -22.83 0.94 15.13
#